data_d93b2ea005d57808de97d3b898863e9a
#
_entry.id   d93b2ea005d57808de97d3b898863e9a
#
_cell.length_a   1.000
_cell.length_b   1.000
_cell.length_c   1.000
_cell.angle_alpha   90.00
_cell.angle_beta   90.00
_cell.angle_gamma   90.00
#
_symmetry.space_group_name_H-M   'P 1'
#
loop_
_entity.id
_entity.type
_entity.pdbx_description
1 polymer ?
#
loop_
_entity_poly.entity_id
_entity_poly.type
_entity_poly.pdbx_seq_one_letter_code
_entity_poly.pdbx_strand_id
1 'polypeptide(L)'
;HCLLYGVTTAHVLAVEVVLPDGEVVVLGAEEGRAAGYDLRGAFVGGEGTLGIATRICVRLTEDPPEVATLLLDFDLVAGAADTVSAVIAAGIVPAALEIMDQRVVEAVEPFVHAGYPLDAAAVLIVELDGLPAGVAEAIARIETIGTAHGARTVRVAADEDERARIWKGRKSAFGAIAVIKPDYYLNDTVIPRTRLAEVLARVYEVIEERDLIVMNVFHAGDGNLHPLIVFDAREPGVMERVLDAGEEIV
;
A
#
# COMPACT_ATOMS: atom_id res chain seq x y z
N HIS A 1 -3.93 -5.29 -2.50
CA HIS A 1 -5.16 -5.38 -3.35
C HIS A 1 -6.44 -5.42 -2.52
N CYS A 2 -6.38 -5.01 -1.23
CA CYS A 2 -7.55 -4.99 -0.35
C CYS A 2 -8.67 -4.07 -0.85
N LEU A 3 -8.30 -3.02 -1.59
CA LEU A 3 -9.24 -2.05 -2.16
C LEU A 3 -10.36 -2.71 -2.97
N LEU A 4 -10.00 -3.63 -3.87
CA LEU A 4 -10.97 -4.34 -4.73
C LEU A 4 -11.41 -5.67 -4.13
N TYR A 5 -10.47 -6.47 -3.63
CA TYR A 5 -10.73 -7.85 -3.22
C TYR A 5 -11.07 -8.03 -1.75
N GLY A 6 -10.91 -7.00 -0.93
CA GLY A 6 -11.15 -7.06 0.51
C GLY A 6 -9.99 -7.70 1.29
N VAL A 7 -10.22 -7.90 2.57
CA VAL A 7 -9.21 -8.40 3.52
C VAL A 7 -9.16 -9.93 3.56
N THR A 8 -8.04 -10.48 4.04
CA THR A 8 -7.76 -11.92 4.11
C THR A 8 -8.88 -12.73 4.78
N THR A 9 -9.48 -12.22 5.85
CA THR A 9 -10.57 -12.89 6.59
C THR A 9 -11.75 -13.27 5.68
N ALA A 10 -12.04 -12.46 4.66
CA ALA A 10 -13.12 -12.73 3.71
C ALA A 10 -12.85 -13.93 2.78
N HIS A 11 -11.59 -14.28 2.59
CA HIS A 11 -11.15 -15.36 1.70
C HIS A 11 -10.81 -16.66 2.44
N VAL A 12 -10.61 -16.63 3.76
CA VAL A 12 -10.36 -17.83 4.56
C VAL A 12 -11.68 -18.50 4.91
N LEU A 13 -11.82 -19.78 4.59
CA LEU A 13 -13.02 -20.59 4.90
C LEU A 13 -12.83 -21.37 6.20
N ALA A 14 -11.68 -22.03 6.36
CA ALA A 14 -11.33 -22.77 7.54
C ALA A 14 -9.82 -22.71 7.82
N VAL A 15 -9.44 -22.86 9.09
CA VAL A 15 -8.04 -22.92 9.54
C VAL A 15 -7.88 -24.06 10.51
N GLU A 16 -6.92 -24.95 10.26
CA GLU A 16 -6.44 -25.91 11.25
C GLU A 16 -5.38 -25.21 12.12
N VAL A 17 -5.57 -25.25 13.42
CA VAL A 17 -4.77 -24.50 14.37
C VAL A 17 -4.24 -25.43 15.46
N VAL A 18 -2.96 -25.34 15.78
CA VAL A 18 -2.39 -25.91 16.99
C VAL A 18 -2.46 -24.86 18.10
N LEU A 19 -3.20 -25.17 19.16
CA LEU A 19 -3.37 -24.31 20.33
C LEU A 19 -2.15 -24.35 21.27
N PRO A 20 -2.03 -23.42 22.24
CA PRO A 20 -0.88 -23.39 23.17
C PRO A 20 -0.70 -24.65 24.02
N ASP A 21 -1.77 -25.42 24.26
CA ASP A 21 -1.76 -26.70 24.99
C ASP A 21 -1.42 -27.90 24.07
N GLY A 22 -1.22 -27.67 22.78
CA GLY A 22 -0.92 -28.71 21.79
C GLY A 22 -2.13 -29.36 21.17
N GLU A 23 -3.35 -28.97 21.55
CA GLU A 23 -4.58 -29.45 20.88
C GLU A 23 -4.64 -28.92 19.46
N VAL A 24 -5.10 -29.78 18.53
CA VAL A 24 -5.32 -29.41 17.12
C VAL A 24 -6.82 -29.25 16.89
N VAL A 25 -7.21 -28.06 16.48
CA VAL A 25 -8.62 -27.72 16.23
C VAL A 25 -8.81 -27.17 14.83
N VAL A 26 -10.03 -27.30 14.29
CA VAL A 26 -10.42 -26.65 13.02
C VAL A 26 -11.40 -25.55 13.33
N LEU A 27 -11.07 -24.32 12.93
CA LEU A 27 -11.88 -23.13 13.04
C LEU A 27 -12.51 -22.82 11.68
N GLY A 28 -13.81 -22.59 11.63
CA GLY A 28 -14.55 -22.40 10.37
C GLY A 28 -15.07 -23.72 9.78
N ALA A 29 -15.38 -23.70 8.50
CA ALA A 29 -15.83 -24.89 7.75
C ALA A 29 -15.38 -24.77 6.29
N GLU A 30 -14.90 -25.87 5.71
CA GLU A 30 -14.51 -25.93 4.28
C GLU A 30 -15.74 -25.76 3.37
N GLU A 31 -16.90 -26.22 3.83
CA GLU A 31 -18.18 -26.08 3.14
C GLU A 31 -19.26 -25.58 4.10
N GLY A 32 -20.13 -24.69 3.60
CA GLY A 32 -21.26 -24.17 4.36
C GLY A 32 -20.87 -23.18 5.45
N ARG A 33 -21.54 -23.26 6.62
CA ARG A 33 -21.27 -22.42 7.80
C ARG A 33 -20.91 -23.27 8.99
N ALA A 34 -19.85 -22.89 9.69
CA ALA A 34 -19.54 -23.46 11.01
C ALA A 34 -20.65 -23.12 12.02
N ALA A 35 -20.94 -24.05 12.93
CA ALA A 35 -21.86 -23.80 14.03
C ALA A 35 -21.20 -22.94 15.12
N GLY A 36 -21.98 -22.06 15.74
CA GLY A 36 -21.51 -21.22 16.84
C GLY A 36 -20.86 -19.89 16.40
N TYR A 37 -19.94 -19.40 17.21
CA TYR A 37 -19.24 -18.14 16.96
C TYR A 37 -18.20 -18.29 15.83
N ASP A 38 -17.93 -17.18 15.11
CA ASP A 38 -16.87 -17.13 14.09
C ASP A 38 -15.48 -17.02 14.73
N LEU A 39 -15.01 -18.13 15.28
CA LEU A 39 -13.66 -18.20 15.87
C LEU A 39 -12.56 -18.09 14.82
N ARG A 40 -12.84 -18.47 13.57
CA ARG A 40 -11.93 -18.24 12.42
C ARG A 40 -11.68 -16.74 12.21
N GLY A 41 -12.74 -15.93 12.21
CA GLY A 41 -12.61 -14.46 12.10
C GLY A 41 -11.85 -13.84 13.25
N ALA A 42 -11.95 -14.40 14.46
CA ALA A 42 -11.16 -13.98 15.60
C ALA A 42 -9.68 -14.39 15.51
N PHE A 43 -9.40 -15.56 14.88
CA PHE A 43 -8.04 -16.07 14.72
C PHE A 43 -7.25 -15.35 13.61
N VAL A 44 -7.89 -15.08 12.47
CA VAL A 44 -7.25 -14.40 11.33
C VAL A 44 -6.93 -12.96 11.71
N GLY A 45 -5.64 -12.58 11.63
CA GLY A 45 -5.13 -11.30 12.11
C GLY A 45 -4.62 -11.33 13.56
N GLY A 46 -4.67 -12.49 14.23
CA GLY A 46 -4.17 -12.66 15.59
C GLY A 46 -2.63 -12.72 15.73
N GLU A 47 -1.89 -12.59 14.61
CA GLU A 47 -0.41 -12.49 14.58
C GLU A 47 0.34 -13.55 15.41
N GLY A 48 -0.18 -14.79 15.41
CA GLY A 48 0.42 -15.91 16.15
C GLY A 48 0.14 -15.91 17.66
N THR A 49 -0.64 -14.97 18.19
CA THR A 49 -0.93 -14.87 19.62
C THR A 49 -1.94 -15.91 20.11
N LEU A 50 -2.74 -16.49 19.21
CA LEU A 50 -3.82 -17.42 19.54
C LEU A 50 -3.51 -18.88 19.19
N GLY A 51 -2.42 -19.14 18.46
CA GLY A 51 -2.01 -20.47 18.03
C GLY A 51 -1.25 -20.43 16.70
N ILE A 52 -0.92 -21.61 16.17
CA ILE A 52 -0.16 -21.78 14.94
C ILE A 52 -1.06 -22.39 13.87
N ALA A 53 -1.28 -21.68 12.75
CA ALA A 53 -1.99 -22.21 11.60
C ALA A 53 -1.12 -23.24 10.86
N THR A 54 -1.64 -24.46 10.69
CA THR A 54 -0.96 -25.57 10.01
C THR A 54 -1.58 -25.88 8.65
N ARG A 55 -2.87 -25.57 8.45
CA ARG A 55 -3.61 -25.76 7.22
C ARG A 55 -4.66 -24.68 7.06
N ILE A 56 -4.78 -24.11 5.86
CA ILE A 56 -5.74 -23.04 5.59
C ILE A 56 -6.54 -23.41 4.35
N CYS A 57 -7.87 -23.45 4.48
CA CYS A 57 -8.79 -23.55 3.37
C CYS A 57 -9.22 -22.15 2.93
N VAL A 58 -9.01 -21.83 1.66
CA VAL A 58 -9.31 -20.50 1.09
C VAL A 58 -10.32 -20.59 -0.03
N ARG A 59 -11.10 -19.51 -0.20
CA ARG A 59 -11.89 -19.29 -1.39
C ARG A 59 -10.96 -18.85 -2.53
N LEU A 60 -11.05 -19.53 -3.66
CA LEU A 60 -10.36 -19.11 -4.88
C LEU A 60 -11.15 -18.00 -5.58
N THR A 61 -10.45 -17.08 -6.19
CA THR A 61 -10.97 -16.10 -7.15
C THR A 61 -10.46 -16.44 -8.53
N GLU A 62 -11.24 -16.18 -9.57
CA GLU A 62 -10.77 -16.32 -10.94
C GLU A 62 -9.68 -15.28 -11.23
N ASP A 63 -8.68 -15.69 -12.00
CA ASP A 63 -7.69 -14.75 -12.52
C ASP A 63 -8.38 -13.80 -13.51
N PRO A 64 -8.15 -12.49 -13.38
CA PRO A 64 -8.75 -11.53 -14.28
C PRO A 64 -8.24 -11.73 -15.71
N PRO A 65 -9.12 -11.67 -16.73
CA PRO A 65 -8.72 -11.87 -18.13
C PRO A 65 -7.83 -10.74 -18.68
N GLU A 66 -7.84 -9.56 -18.03
CA GLU A 66 -6.99 -8.43 -18.39
C GLU A 66 -6.46 -7.77 -17.11
N VAL A 67 -5.17 -7.38 -17.14
CA VAL A 67 -4.52 -6.59 -16.09
C VAL A 67 -3.73 -5.47 -16.74
N ALA A 68 -3.88 -4.25 -16.26
CA ALA A 68 -3.11 -3.10 -16.72
C ALA A 68 -2.54 -2.33 -15.53
N THR A 69 -1.25 -1.95 -15.64
CA THR A 69 -0.58 -1.11 -14.64
C THR A 69 -0.25 0.24 -15.26
N LEU A 70 -0.69 1.31 -14.60
CA LEU A 70 -0.38 2.69 -14.97
C LEU A 70 0.61 3.25 -13.95
N LEU A 71 1.52 4.08 -14.44
CA LEU A 71 2.40 4.92 -13.64
C LEU A 71 2.12 6.39 -13.98
N LEU A 72 1.68 7.16 -13.00
CA LEU A 72 1.49 8.59 -13.08
C LEU A 72 2.55 9.28 -12.24
N ASP A 73 3.07 10.41 -12.69
CA ASP A 73 4.05 11.19 -11.93
C ASP A 73 3.59 12.66 -11.77
N PHE A 74 3.99 13.25 -10.63
CA PHE A 74 3.48 14.54 -10.18
C PHE A 74 4.59 15.43 -9.65
N ASP A 75 4.47 16.75 -9.89
CA ASP A 75 5.34 17.77 -9.27
C ASP A 75 4.98 18.04 -7.80
N LEU A 76 3.80 17.62 -7.35
CA LEU A 76 3.32 17.79 -5.99
C LEU A 76 2.70 16.48 -5.48
N VAL A 77 3.04 16.08 -4.25
CA VAL A 77 2.44 14.91 -3.58
C VAL A 77 0.91 15.06 -3.46
N ALA A 78 0.43 16.28 -3.24
CA ALA A 78 -0.99 16.59 -3.19
C ALA A 78 -1.74 16.20 -4.48
N GLY A 79 -1.15 16.42 -5.66
CA GLY A 79 -1.75 16.02 -6.94
C GLY A 79 -1.97 14.51 -7.05
N ALA A 80 -1.02 13.71 -6.57
CA ALA A 80 -1.17 12.25 -6.49
C ALA A 80 -2.31 11.85 -5.54
N ALA A 81 -2.37 12.45 -4.34
CA ALA A 81 -3.39 12.19 -3.33
C ALA A 81 -4.80 12.58 -3.81
N ASP A 82 -4.93 13.74 -4.44
CA ASP A 82 -6.19 14.23 -5.02
C ASP A 82 -6.66 13.34 -6.18
N THR A 83 -5.71 12.84 -7.00
CA THR A 83 -6.01 11.88 -8.08
C THR A 83 -6.63 10.60 -7.51
N VAL A 84 -6.06 10.05 -6.42
CA VAL A 84 -6.62 8.86 -5.74
C VAL A 84 -8.06 9.11 -5.30
N SER A 85 -8.31 10.23 -4.63
CA SER A 85 -9.65 10.60 -4.17
C SER A 85 -10.63 10.74 -5.33
N ALA A 86 -10.20 11.39 -6.42
CA ALA A 86 -11.04 11.63 -7.60
C ALA A 86 -11.34 10.34 -8.38
N VAL A 87 -10.39 9.41 -8.50
CA VAL A 87 -10.59 8.09 -9.14
C VAL A 87 -11.68 7.32 -8.41
N ILE A 88 -11.60 7.25 -7.08
CA ILE A 88 -12.62 6.56 -6.29
C ILE A 88 -13.97 7.28 -6.34
N ALA A 89 -13.99 8.62 -6.27
CA ALA A 89 -15.22 9.40 -6.40
C ALA A 89 -15.90 9.24 -7.76
N ALA A 90 -15.13 8.96 -8.82
CA ALA A 90 -15.65 8.65 -10.16
C ALA A 90 -16.22 7.22 -10.26
N GLY A 91 -16.23 6.43 -9.18
CA GLY A 91 -16.73 5.06 -9.16
C GLY A 91 -15.77 4.04 -9.78
N ILE A 92 -14.51 4.40 -9.99
CA ILE A 92 -13.47 3.48 -10.44
C ILE A 92 -12.83 2.86 -9.20
N VAL A 93 -12.85 1.53 -9.09
CA VAL A 93 -12.21 0.79 -8.00
C VAL A 93 -11.10 -0.08 -8.58
N PRO A 94 -9.85 0.43 -8.63
CA PRO A 94 -8.71 -0.34 -9.09
C PRO A 94 -8.37 -1.51 -8.15
N ALA A 95 -7.64 -2.49 -8.66
CA ALA A 95 -7.07 -3.56 -7.84
C ALA A 95 -6.06 -3.00 -6.81
N ALA A 96 -5.31 -1.95 -7.19
CA ALA A 96 -4.42 -1.23 -6.30
C ALA A 96 -4.24 0.24 -6.72
N LEU A 97 -4.02 1.11 -5.72
CA LEU A 97 -3.60 2.50 -5.85
C LEU A 97 -2.49 2.75 -4.83
N GLU A 98 -1.25 2.92 -5.31
CA GLU A 98 -0.06 2.99 -4.47
C GLU A 98 0.70 4.28 -4.73
N ILE A 99 1.06 5.02 -3.69
CA ILE A 99 1.91 6.21 -3.81
C ILE A 99 3.30 5.91 -3.26
N MET A 100 4.31 6.43 -3.96
CA MET A 100 5.70 6.55 -3.50
C MET A 100 6.14 8.01 -3.68
N ASP A 101 6.72 8.60 -2.63
CA ASP A 101 7.31 9.93 -2.74
C ASP A 101 8.69 9.89 -3.42
N GLN A 102 9.24 11.07 -3.73
CA GLN A 102 10.51 11.21 -4.42
C GLN A 102 11.65 10.44 -3.75
N ARG A 103 11.74 10.48 -2.42
CA ARG A 103 12.82 9.80 -1.69
C ARG A 103 12.75 8.29 -1.82
N VAL A 104 11.55 7.72 -1.82
CA VAL A 104 11.36 6.29 -2.10
C VAL A 104 11.77 5.97 -3.53
N VAL A 105 11.36 6.78 -4.49
CA VAL A 105 11.70 6.62 -5.91
C VAL A 105 13.22 6.67 -6.10
N GLU A 106 13.90 7.66 -5.55
CA GLU A 106 15.37 7.80 -5.59
C GLU A 106 16.09 6.59 -4.97
N ALA A 107 15.53 6.02 -3.90
CA ALA A 107 16.11 4.86 -3.23
C ALA A 107 15.95 3.56 -4.03
N VAL A 108 14.81 3.36 -4.73
CA VAL A 108 14.52 2.09 -5.40
C VAL A 108 14.97 2.03 -6.86
N GLU A 109 14.90 3.14 -7.60
CA GLU A 109 15.16 3.17 -9.05
C GLU A 109 16.55 2.63 -9.44
N PRO A 110 17.65 2.92 -8.70
CA PRO A 110 18.98 2.39 -9.00
C PRO A 110 19.07 0.85 -9.01
N PHE A 111 18.14 0.16 -8.34
CA PHE A 111 18.12 -1.30 -8.23
C PHE A 111 17.12 -1.96 -9.17
N VAL A 112 16.02 -1.26 -9.50
CA VAL A 112 14.92 -1.90 -10.23
C VAL A 112 14.87 -1.51 -11.69
N HIS A 113 15.37 -0.32 -12.04
CA HIS A 113 15.36 0.22 -13.40
C HIS A 113 13.97 0.19 -14.04
N ALA A 114 12.95 0.62 -13.26
CA ALA A 114 11.58 0.66 -13.70
C ALA A 114 11.25 1.89 -14.55
N GLY A 115 12.19 2.85 -14.61
CA GLY A 115 12.01 4.13 -15.30
C GLY A 115 11.12 5.07 -14.52
N TYR A 116 11.20 5.06 -13.21
CA TYR A 116 10.57 6.07 -12.36
C TYR A 116 11.27 7.43 -12.57
N PRO A 117 10.51 8.53 -12.74
CA PRO A 117 11.11 9.85 -12.87
C PRO A 117 11.65 10.33 -11.51
N LEU A 118 12.97 10.50 -11.41
CA LEU A 118 13.66 10.89 -10.17
C LEU A 118 13.37 12.35 -9.75
N ASP A 119 12.87 13.16 -10.67
CA ASP A 119 12.49 14.55 -10.47
C ASP A 119 11.02 14.75 -10.09
N ALA A 120 10.26 13.68 -9.99
CA ALA A 120 8.88 13.73 -9.54
C ALA A 120 8.79 13.81 -8.02
N ALA A 121 7.94 14.68 -7.47
CA ALA A 121 7.65 14.72 -6.03
C ALA A 121 6.94 13.46 -5.54
N ALA A 122 6.13 12.86 -6.40
CA ALA A 122 5.47 11.58 -6.14
C ALA A 122 5.17 10.83 -7.43
N VAL A 123 5.07 9.51 -7.33
CA VAL A 123 4.50 8.64 -8.35
C VAL A 123 3.28 7.91 -7.77
N LEU A 124 2.27 7.73 -8.62
CA LEU A 124 1.08 6.93 -8.34
C LEU A 124 1.08 5.71 -9.27
N ILE A 125 1.08 4.53 -8.69
CA ILE A 125 0.90 3.26 -9.40
C ILE A 125 -0.57 2.87 -9.30
N VAL A 126 -1.21 2.63 -10.43
CA VAL A 126 -2.58 2.15 -10.51
C VAL A 126 -2.58 0.79 -11.18
N GLU A 127 -3.17 -0.21 -10.52
CA GLU A 127 -3.42 -1.50 -11.15
C GLU A 127 -4.91 -1.69 -11.37
N LEU A 128 -5.26 -1.94 -12.61
CA LEU A 128 -6.62 -2.27 -13.05
C LEU A 128 -6.67 -3.73 -13.47
N ASP A 129 -7.75 -4.39 -13.14
CA ASP A 129 -8.03 -5.75 -13.60
C ASP A 129 -9.51 -5.93 -13.92
N GLY A 130 -9.83 -6.92 -14.73
CA GLY A 130 -11.19 -7.23 -15.11
C GLY A 130 -11.37 -7.55 -16.59
N LEU A 131 -12.56 -7.23 -17.12
CA LEU A 131 -12.84 -7.43 -18.54
C LEU A 131 -12.10 -6.39 -19.39
N PRO A 132 -11.54 -6.77 -20.57
CA PRO A 132 -10.72 -5.87 -21.40
C PRO A 132 -11.38 -4.52 -21.72
N ALA A 133 -12.67 -4.52 -22.06
CA ALA A 133 -13.40 -3.28 -22.35
C ALA A 133 -13.51 -2.36 -21.12
N GLY A 134 -13.75 -2.93 -19.94
CA GLY A 134 -13.81 -2.17 -18.69
C GLY A 134 -12.46 -1.60 -18.28
N VAL A 135 -11.38 -2.39 -18.44
CA VAL A 135 -10.01 -1.93 -18.19
C VAL A 135 -9.66 -0.77 -19.12
N ALA A 136 -9.93 -0.89 -20.42
CA ALA A 136 -9.65 0.17 -21.40
C ALA A 136 -10.42 1.47 -21.10
N GLU A 137 -11.70 1.38 -20.71
CA GLU A 137 -12.50 2.54 -20.29
C GLU A 137 -11.91 3.18 -19.03
N ALA A 138 -11.55 2.38 -18.04
CA ALA A 138 -10.98 2.86 -16.77
C ALA A 138 -9.64 3.58 -17.01
N ILE A 139 -8.76 3.06 -17.88
CA ILE A 139 -7.50 3.71 -18.28
C ILE A 139 -7.79 5.13 -18.79
N ALA A 140 -8.64 5.28 -19.80
CA ALA A 140 -8.94 6.59 -20.40
C ALA A 140 -9.51 7.60 -19.38
N ARG A 141 -10.34 7.13 -18.45
CA ARG A 141 -10.88 7.95 -17.37
C ARG A 141 -9.80 8.35 -16.35
N ILE A 142 -8.92 7.44 -15.97
CA ILE A 142 -7.81 7.73 -15.04
C ILE A 142 -6.81 8.69 -15.65
N GLU A 143 -6.48 8.56 -16.94
CA GLU A 143 -5.66 9.53 -17.68
C GLU A 143 -6.25 10.94 -17.61
N THR A 144 -7.57 11.06 -17.85
CA THR A 144 -8.27 12.33 -17.74
C THR A 144 -8.25 12.91 -16.34
N ILE A 145 -8.53 12.08 -15.32
CA ILE A 145 -8.54 12.48 -13.91
C ILE A 145 -7.13 12.88 -13.47
N GLY A 146 -6.12 12.05 -13.75
CA GLY A 146 -4.73 12.32 -13.36
C GLY A 146 -4.22 13.63 -13.96
N THR A 147 -4.47 13.87 -15.25
CA THR A 147 -4.11 15.11 -15.92
C THR A 147 -4.81 16.32 -15.28
N ALA A 148 -6.09 16.21 -14.94
CA ALA A 148 -6.83 17.29 -14.28
C ALA A 148 -6.28 17.61 -12.86
N HIS A 149 -5.63 16.66 -12.20
CA HIS A 149 -5.00 16.83 -10.89
C HIS A 149 -3.47 17.00 -10.94
N GLY A 150 -2.92 17.31 -12.13
CA GLY A 150 -1.53 17.71 -12.29
C GLY A 150 -0.54 16.57 -12.55
N ALA A 151 -1.01 15.42 -13.04
CA ALA A 151 -0.09 14.40 -13.55
C ALA A 151 0.69 14.97 -14.74
N ARG A 152 2.01 14.89 -14.68
CA ARG A 152 2.91 15.33 -15.78
C ARG A 152 2.88 14.33 -16.92
N THR A 153 2.90 13.04 -16.56
CA THR A 153 2.77 11.93 -17.52
C THR A 153 1.86 10.85 -16.97
N VAL A 154 1.26 10.10 -17.90
CA VAL A 154 0.54 8.85 -17.60
C VAL A 154 1.11 7.79 -18.53
N ARG A 155 1.77 6.80 -17.96
CA ARG A 155 2.39 5.69 -18.68
C ARG A 155 1.66 4.40 -18.36
N VAL A 156 1.15 3.72 -19.38
CA VAL A 156 0.62 2.36 -19.26
C VAL A 156 1.77 1.39 -19.54
N ALA A 157 1.98 0.40 -18.68
CA ALA A 157 3.00 -0.61 -18.89
C ALA A 157 2.76 -1.33 -20.23
N ALA A 158 3.80 -1.40 -21.06
CA ALA A 158 3.70 -1.92 -22.43
C ALA A 158 3.58 -3.45 -22.45
N ASP A 159 4.12 -4.12 -21.41
CA ASP A 159 4.17 -5.57 -21.30
C ASP A 159 4.30 -6.01 -19.82
N GLU A 160 4.26 -7.32 -19.60
CA GLU A 160 4.38 -7.92 -18.26
C GLU A 160 5.76 -7.66 -17.61
N ASP A 161 6.82 -7.53 -18.40
CA ASP A 161 8.16 -7.26 -17.88
C ASP A 161 8.24 -5.83 -17.34
N GLU A 162 7.65 -4.86 -18.00
CA GLU A 162 7.56 -3.48 -17.51
C GLU A 162 6.67 -3.41 -16.25
N ARG A 163 5.51 -4.05 -16.30
CA ARG A 163 4.63 -4.20 -15.13
C ARG A 163 5.39 -4.77 -13.94
N ALA A 164 6.11 -5.89 -14.14
CA ALA A 164 6.87 -6.54 -13.08
C ALA A 164 7.96 -5.62 -12.50
N ARG A 165 8.65 -4.80 -13.33
CA ARG A 165 9.65 -3.83 -12.86
C ARG A 165 9.01 -2.73 -12.00
N ILE A 166 7.87 -2.16 -12.43
CA ILE A 166 7.13 -1.17 -11.65
C ILE A 166 6.76 -1.76 -10.29
N TRP A 167 6.14 -2.93 -10.25
CA TRP A 167 5.78 -3.57 -9.00
C TRP A 167 6.99 -3.98 -8.13
N LYS A 168 8.10 -4.37 -8.76
CA LYS A 168 9.35 -4.66 -8.04
C LYS A 168 9.84 -3.45 -7.26
N GLY A 169 9.78 -2.25 -7.86
CA GLY A 169 10.12 -1.00 -7.17
C GLY A 169 9.28 -0.78 -5.91
N ARG A 170 7.96 -0.86 -6.05
CA ARG A 170 7.03 -0.73 -4.93
C ARG A 170 7.28 -1.77 -3.83
N LYS A 171 7.50 -3.02 -4.19
CA LYS A 171 7.75 -4.13 -3.24
C LYS A 171 9.12 -4.03 -2.57
N SER A 172 10.11 -3.41 -3.22
CA SER A 172 11.48 -3.25 -2.69
C SER A 172 11.65 -2.01 -1.83
N ALA A 173 10.65 -1.14 -1.73
CA ALA A 173 10.73 0.16 -1.06
C ALA A 173 11.26 0.04 0.37
N PHE A 174 10.71 -0.87 1.19
CA PHE A 174 11.16 -1.08 2.56
C PHE A 174 12.62 -1.54 2.66
N GLY A 175 13.07 -2.40 1.74
CA GLY A 175 14.47 -2.82 1.70
C GLY A 175 15.44 -1.71 1.25
N ALA A 176 14.97 -0.80 0.41
CA ALA A 176 15.76 0.32 -0.09
C ALA A 176 15.98 1.43 0.96
N ILE A 177 15.16 1.51 2.00
CA ILE A 177 15.28 2.51 3.09
C ILE A 177 16.67 2.49 3.72
N ALA A 178 17.26 1.30 3.91
CA ALA A 178 18.58 1.13 4.49
C ALA A 178 19.71 1.82 3.72
N VAL A 179 19.47 2.24 2.46
CA VAL A 179 20.42 3.03 1.67
C VAL A 179 20.52 4.47 2.19
N ILE A 180 19.44 4.99 2.81
CA ILE A 180 19.37 6.37 3.30
C ILE A 180 19.84 6.46 4.74
N LYS A 181 19.26 5.64 5.61
CA LYS A 181 19.60 5.54 7.04
C LYS A 181 19.45 4.10 7.51
N PRO A 182 20.19 3.66 8.55
CA PRO A 182 20.17 2.26 8.99
C PRO A 182 18.88 1.85 9.71
N ASP A 183 18.17 2.80 10.30
CA ASP A 183 17.00 2.54 11.14
C ASP A 183 15.78 3.28 10.59
N TYR A 184 14.59 2.78 10.90
CA TYR A 184 13.35 3.47 10.62
C TYR A 184 12.31 3.22 11.72
N TYR A 185 11.41 4.18 11.89
CA TYR A 185 10.20 4.07 12.70
C TYR A 185 8.99 4.17 11.77
N LEU A 186 8.16 3.15 11.78
CA LEU A 186 6.99 3.05 10.93
C LEU A 186 5.74 3.39 11.73
N ASN A 187 4.98 4.38 11.27
CA ASN A 187 3.59 4.57 11.65
C ASN A 187 2.70 3.90 10.60
N ASP A 188 1.71 3.14 11.05
CA ASP A 188 0.73 2.48 10.20
C ASP A 188 -0.66 2.99 10.59
N THR A 189 -1.19 3.92 9.79
CA THR A 189 -2.42 4.64 10.11
C THR A 189 -3.40 4.60 8.96
N VAL A 190 -4.69 4.71 9.25
CA VAL A 190 -5.76 4.77 8.24
C VAL A 190 -6.53 6.07 8.38
N ILE A 191 -6.68 6.78 7.27
CA ILE A 191 -7.38 8.05 7.19
C ILE A 191 -8.44 8.03 6.07
N PRO A 192 -9.45 8.91 6.14
CA PRO A 192 -10.34 9.12 5.01
C PRO A 192 -9.56 9.59 3.78
N ARG A 193 -9.74 8.92 2.63
CA ARG A 193 -9.04 9.24 1.38
C ARG A 193 -9.13 10.70 0.97
N THR A 194 -10.28 11.35 1.24
CA THR A 194 -10.49 12.78 0.96
C THR A 194 -9.59 13.71 1.76
N ARG A 195 -8.88 13.21 2.77
CA ARG A 195 -7.94 13.97 3.59
C ARG A 195 -6.48 13.61 3.35
N LEU A 196 -6.18 12.75 2.37
CA LEU A 196 -4.83 12.29 2.08
C LEU A 196 -3.85 13.46 1.85
N ALA A 197 -4.20 14.42 1.00
CA ALA A 197 -3.33 15.56 0.70
C ALA A 197 -3.05 16.42 1.95
N GLU A 198 -4.09 16.70 2.76
CA GLU A 198 -3.97 17.47 4.01
C GLU A 198 -3.08 16.77 5.03
N VAL A 199 -3.32 15.48 5.25
CA VAL A 199 -2.56 14.71 6.26
C VAL A 199 -1.11 14.54 5.83
N LEU A 200 -0.84 14.26 4.55
CA LEU A 200 0.53 14.18 4.04
C LEU A 200 1.29 15.50 4.19
N ALA A 201 0.63 16.64 3.91
CA ALA A 201 1.24 17.94 4.15
C ALA A 201 1.63 18.11 5.63
N ARG A 202 0.74 17.74 6.56
CA ARG A 202 1.04 17.80 7.99
C ARG A 202 2.15 16.86 8.42
N VAL A 203 2.21 15.64 7.86
CA VAL A 203 3.33 14.71 8.11
C VAL A 203 4.66 15.33 7.73
N TYR A 204 4.76 15.96 6.55
CA TYR A 204 6.00 16.63 6.13
C TYR A 204 6.37 17.79 7.05
N GLU A 205 5.40 18.62 7.48
CA GLU A 205 5.63 19.71 8.44
C GLU A 205 6.18 19.19 9.77
N VAL A 206 5.53 18.17 10.37
CA VAL A 206 5.95 17.56 11.65
C VAL A 206 7.38 17.05 11.58
N ILE A 207 7.76 16.47 10.47
CA ILE A 207 9.10 15.92 10.23
C ILE A 207 10.14 17.02 10.04
N GLU A 208 9.79 18.07 9.28
CA GLU A 208 10.67 19.22 9.05
C GLU A 208 10.92 20.02 10.35
N GLU A 209 9.89 20.24 11.16
CA GLU A 209 10.01 20.90 12.46
C GLU A 209 10.99 20.21 13.41
N ARG A 210 11.25 18.91 13.23
CA ARG A 210 12.10 18.06 14.07
C ARG A 210 13.46 17.71 13.44
N ASP A 211 13.75 18.27 12.28
CA ASP A 211 14.96 17.95 11.51
C ASP A 211 15.13 16.44 11.32
N LEU A 212 14.05 15.78 10.85
CA LEU A 212 13.98 14.35 10.56
C LEU A 212 13.79 14.13 9.06
N ILE A 213 13.87 12.87 8.65
CA ILE A 213 13.62 12.45 7.27
C ILE A 213 12.43 11.49 7.27
N VAL A 214 11.45 11.73 6.39
CA VAL A 214 10.36 10.78 6.13
C VAL A 214 10.42 10.29 4.70
N MET A 215 10.02 9.04 4.51
CA MET A 215 9.76 8.40 3.23
C MET A 215 8.33 7.88 3.24
N ASN A 216 7.58 8.18 2.18
CA ASN A 216 6.18 7.79 2.10
C ASN A 216 5.97 6.77 0.97
N VAL A 217 5.59 5.56 1.35
CA VAL A 217 5.21 4.48 0.44
C VAL A 217 4.02 3.74 1.03
N PHE A 218 2.83 3.87 0.42
CA PHE A 218 1.60 3.46 1.09
C PHE A 218 0.47 3.09 0.14
N HIS A 219 -0.56 2.42 0.70
CA HIS A 219 -1.78 2.00 0.01
C HIS A 219 -2.78 3.16 -0.04
N ALA A 220 -2.58 4.07 -1.00
CA ALA A 220 -3.40 5.28 -1.11
C ALA A 220 -4.88 4.99 -1.35
N GLY A 221 -5.18 3.91 -2.09
CA GLY A 221 -6.55 3.48 -2.36
C GLY A 221 -7.33 3.08 -1.13
N ASP A 222 -6.67 2.54 -0.13
CA ASP A 222 -7.26 2.15 1.15
C ASP A 222 -7.26 3.30 2.18
N GLY A 223 -6.52 4.38 1.90
CA GLY A 223 -6.26 5.45 2.87
C GLY A 223 -5.30 5.01 3.98
N ASN A 224 -4.56 3.93 3.76
CA ASN A 224 -3.60 3.39 4.71
C ASN A 224 -2.23 4.00 4.43
N LEU A 225 -1.76 4.85 5.35
CA LEU A 225 -0.50 5.57 5.29
C LEU A 225 0.60 4.84 6.06
N HIS A 226 1.79 4.80 5.47
CA HIS A 226 2.98 4.25 6.10
C HIS A 226 4.12 5.29 6.11
N PRO A 227 4.03 6.39 6.88
CA PRO A 227 5.15 7.30 7.04
C PRO A 227 6.31 6.59 7.72
N LEU A 228 7.44 6.52 7.04
CA LEU A 228 8.67 5.90 7.51
C LEU A 228 9.63 7.01 7.93
N ILE A 229 9.76 7.26 9.23
CA ILE A 229 10.76 8.18 9.75
C ILE A 229 12.10 7.43 9.75
N VAL A 230 13.05 7.87 8.94
CA VAL A 230 14.35 7.21 8.78
C VAL A 230 15.44 7.97 9.54
N PHE A 231 16.28 7.25 10.28
CA PHE A 231 17.26 7.83 11.19
C PHE A 231 18.44 6.89 11.47
N ASP A 232 19.43 7.35 12.19
CA ASP A 232 20.48 6.51 12.78
C ASP A 232 20.35 6.56 14.30
N ALA A 233 19.96 5.46 14.91
CA ALA A 233 19.74 5.36 16.35
C ALA A 233 20.99 5.68 17.21
N ARG A 234 22.17 5.74 16.58
CA ARG A 234 23.44 6.14 17.24
C ARG A 234 23.57 7.67 17.39
N GLU A 235 22.76 8.46 16.69
CA GLU A 235 22.75 9.92 16.80
C GLU A 235 22.14 10.33 18.15
N PRO A 236 22.82 11.13 18.98
CA PRO A 236 22.30 11.54 20.28
C PRO A 236 20.97 12.29 20.17
N GLY A 237 19.95 11.88 20.96
CA GLY A 237 18.62 12.54 21.04
C GLY A 237 17.71 12.28 19.84
N VAL A 238 18.15 11.52 18.81
CA VAL A 238 17.30 11.25 17.64
C VAL A 238 16.06 10.45 18.00
N MET A 239 16.17 9.45 18.88
CA MET A 239 15.03 8.62 19.29
C MET A 239 13.91 9.42 19.97
N GLU A 240 14.25 10.40 20.79
CA GLU A 240 13.28 11.28 21.43
C GLU A 240 12.48 12.08 20.37
N ARG A 241 13.19 12.66 19.39
CA ARG A 241 12.55 13.39 18.28
C ARG A 241 11.68 12.48 17.41
N VAL A 242 12.14 11.24 17.15
CA VAL A 242 11.39 10.26 16.35
C VAL A 242 10.11 9.84 17.04
N LEU A 243 10.16 9.54 18.34
CA LEU A 243 8.97 9.16 19.10
C LEU A 243 7.98 10.31 19.23
N ASP A 244 8.46 11.54 19.49
CA ASP A 244 7.64 12.74 19.54
C ASP A 244 6.95 13.04 18.18
N ALA A 245 7.69 12.88 17.08
CA ALA A 245 7.10 12.99 15.74
C ALA A 245 6.05 11.88 15.49
N GLY A 246 6.35 10.66 15.91
CA GLY A 246 5.44 9.50 15.77
C GLY A 246 4.14 9.68 16.52
N GLU A 247 4.17 10.24 17.74
CA GLU A 247 2.97 10.54 18.53
C GLU A 247 2.10 11.63 17.88
N GLU A 248 2.72 12.62 17.22
CA GLU A 248 1.95 13.70 16.58
C GLU A 248 1.35 13.27 15.23
N ILE A 249 1.96 12.30 14.54
CA ILE A 249 1.46 11.78 13.25
C ILE A 249 0.24 10.87 13.42
N VAL A 250 0.07 10.20 14.55
CA VAL A 250 -1.04 9.28 14.84
C VAL A 250 -2.21 10.02 15.50
#